data_586e92af7ecebb464a8f4a4662185e0d
#
_entry.id   586e92af7ecebb464a8f4a4662185e0d
#
_cell.length_a   1.000
_cell.length_b   1.000
_cell.length_c   1.000
_cell.angle_alpha   90.00
_cell.angle_beta   90.00
_cell.angle_gamma   90.00
#
_symmetry.space_group_name_H-M   'P 1'
#
loop_
_entity.id
_entity.type
_entity.pdbx_description
1 polymer ?
#
loop_
_entity_poly.entity_id
_entity_poly.type
_entity_poly.pdbx_seq_one_letter_code
_entity_poly.pdbx_strand_id
1 'polypeptide(L)'
;RLGLLNHRRVNETMNNLVEVHSLKKHFRLPGGWLSGDVKHVYAVDGVDLSIASGETFGLVGESGCGKTTLGRMILRLIEPTSGKVMFDGKDITAIEKDKMKPVRREMQIVFQNPLSSLSPRLRVEQIIAEPLTTHGVLPKDEIRPRVVELLEQVGLGRQHLDRFPHEMSGGQCQRV
;
A
#
# COMPACT_ATOMS: atom_id res chain seq x y z
N ARG A 1 6.88 15.80 15.05
CA ARG A 1 8.12 15.02 14.85
C ARG A 1 7.74 13.58 14.60
N LEU A 2 8.30 12.96 13.55
CA LEU A 2 8.20 11.53 13.27
C LEU A 2 9.14 10.80 14.24
N GLY A 3 8.60 9.87 15.02
CA GLY A 3 9.38 8.97 15.86
C GLY A 3 9.53 7.62 15.15
N LEU A 4 10.76 7.17 14.99
CA LEU A 4 11.09 5.86 14.45
C LEU A 4 11.41 4.94 15.63
N LEU A 5 10.59 3.92 15.86
CA LEU A 5 10.86 2.86 16.82
C LEU A 5 11.47 1.68 16.08
N ASN A 6 12.78 1.55 16.20
CA ASN A 6 13.53 0.43 15.63
C ASN A 6 13.98 -0.49 16.76
N HIS A 7 13.44 -1.69 16.84
CA HIS A 7 13.96 -2.75 17.68
C HIS A 7 15.06 -3.52 16.92
N ARG A 8 16.26 -2.93 16.83
CA ARG A 8 17.43 -3.64 16.31
C ARG A 8 17.89 -4.69 17.31
N ARG A 9 17.77 -5.96 16.96
CA ARG A 9 18.73 -6.98 17.42
C ARG A 9 19.97 -6.86 16.53
N VAL A 10 21.11 -6.55 17.16
CA VAL A 10 22.42 -6.46 16.50
C VAL A 10 22.91 -7.87 16.20
N ASN A 11 23.30 -8.10 14.95
CA ASN A 11 24.13 -9.12 14.33
C ASN A 11 23.38 -10.08 13.41
N GLU A 12 23.44 -9.65 12.16
CA GLU A 12 23.63 -10.45 10.95
C GLU A 12 23.59 -9.44 9.81
N THR A 13 24.31 -9.66 8.71
CA THR A 13 24.20 -8.87 7.47
C THR A 13 22.76 -8.99 6.96
N MET A 14 21.86 -8.24 7.57
CA MET A 14 20.44 -8.27 7.22
C MET A 14 20.28 -7.59 5.86
N ASN A 15 19.83 -8.36 4.88
CA ASN A 15 19.48 -7.82 3.59
C ASN A 15 18.25 -6.89 3.77
N ASN A 16 18.45 -5.59 3.57
CA ASN A 16 17.35 -4.63 3.67
C ASN A 16 16.36 -4.89 2.54
N LEU A 17 15.12 -5.18 2.92
CA LEU A 17 14.03 -5.35 1.97
C LEU A 17 13.55 -4.00 1.43
N VAL A 18 13.48 -2.99 2.30
CA VAL A 18 13.11 -1.61 1.93
C VAL A 18 14.18 -0.65 2.43
N GLU A 19 14.61 0.24 1.55
CA GLU A 19 15.46 1.37 1.92
C GLU A 19 14.87 2.67 1.36
N VAL A 20 14.88 3.69 2.17
CA VAL A 20 14.37 5.01 1.83
C VAL A 20 15.49 6.03 2.03
N HIS A 21 15.80 6.80 1.00
CA HIS A 21 16.90 7.75 1.01
C HIS A 21 16.40 9.16 0.73
N SER A 22 16.53 10.03 1.74
CA SER A 22 16.20 11.48 1.69
C SER A 22 14.85 11.76 1.03
N LEU A 23 13.84 10.95 1.37
CA LEU A 23 12.54 10.96 0.71
C LEU A 23 11.76 12.22 1.09
N LYS A 24 11.25 12.95 0.08
CA LYS A 24 10.49 14.18 0.26
C LYS A 24 9.17 14.16 -0.49
N LYS A 25 8.13 14.74 0.15
CA LYS A 25 6.87 15.06 -0.50
C LYS A 25 6.41 16.45 -0.11
N HIS A 26 6.40 17.32 -1.09
CA HIS A 26 5.89 18.68 -0.97
C HIS A 26 4.63 18.80 -1.85
N PHE A 27 3.51 19.15 -1.25
CA PHE A 27 2.28 19.42 -1.99
C PHE A 27 2.17 20.91 -2.27
N ARG A 28 1.89 21.26 -3.52
CA ARG A 28 1.53 22.62 -3.89
C ARG A 28 0.08 22.88 -3.50
N LEU A 29 -0.16 23.92 -2.72
CA LEU A 29 -1.49 24.44 -2.51
C LEU A 29 -1.80 25.48 -3.60
N PRO A 30 -3.01 25.43 -4.21
CA PRO A 30 -3.41 26.50 -5.13
C PRO A 30 -3.39 27.82 -4.37
N GLY A 31 -2.60 28.78 -4.84
CA GLY A 31 -2.62 30.16 -4.33
C GLY A 31 -3.99 30.79 -4.59
N GLY A 32 -4.46 31.64 -3.67
CA GLY A 32 -5.67 32.42 -3.91
C GLY A 32 -5.50 33.27 -5.19
N TRP A 33 -6.60 33.52 -5.91
CA TRP A 33 -6.61 34.22 -7.21
C TRP A 33 -5.93 35.62 -7.21
N LEU A 34 -5.69 36.20 -6.03
CA LEU A 34 -5.07 37.55 -5.89
C LEU A 34 -3.63 37.52 -5.32
N SER A 35 -3.14 36.42 -4.80
CA SER A 35 -1.77 36.31 -4.28
C SER A 35 -0.99 35.31 -5.10
N GLY A 36 0.00 35.78 -5.87
CA GLY A 36 0.88 34.92 -6.68
C GLY A 36 1.78 33.95 -5.86
N ASP A 37 1.60 33.88 -4.54
CA ASP A 37 2.38 33.04 -3.65
C ASP A 37 1.87 31.60 -3.64
N VAL A 38 2.64 30.69 -4.21
CA VAL A 38 2.42 29.25 -4.13
C VAL A 38 2.85 28.77 -2.75
N LYS A 39 1.89 28.44 -1.90
CA LYS A 39 2.17 27.78 -0.61
C LYS A 39 2.51 26.30 -0.81
N HIS A 40 3.51 25.83 -0.10
CA HIS A 40 3.90 24.43 -0.08
C HIS A 40 3.60 23.79 1.28
N VAL A 41 3.03 22.57 1.28
CA VAL A 41 2.93 21.74 2.47
C VAL A 41 4.01 20.66 2.37
N TYR A 42 4.93 20.69 3.32
CA TYR A 42 6.01 19.71 3.47
C TYR A 42 5.49 18.52 4.26
N ALA A 43 4.82 17.59 3.58
CA ALA A 43 4.20 16.43 4.23
C ALA A 43 5.24 15.40 4.70
N VAL A 44 6.33 15.26 3.95
CA VAL A 44 7.52 14.47 4.29
C VAL A 44 8.73 15.26 3.82
N ASP A 45 9.74 15.40 4.65
CA ASP A 45 10.92 16.22 4.31
C ASP A 45 12.22 15.55 4.76
N GLY A 46 12.85 14.82 3.84
CA GLY A 46 14.17 14.22 4.02
C GLY A 46 14.18 13.03 4.98
N VAL A 47 13.27 12.06 4.79
CA VAL A 47 13.24 10.84 5.62
C VAL A 47 14.16 9.79 5.05
N ASP A 48 14.98 9.22 5.95
CA ASP A 48 15.82 8.05 5.72
C ASP A 48 15.38 6.93 6.67
N LEU A 49 15.17 5.71 6.15
CA LEU A 49 14.88 4.51 6.95
C LEU A 49 15.26 3.25 6.18
N SER A 50 15.46 2.17 6.90
CA SER A 50 15.63 0.83 6.33
C SER A 50 14.79 -0.18 7.09
N ILE A 51 14.24 -1.16 6.38
CA ILE A 51 13.46 -2.27 6.92
C ILE A 51 14.08 -3.55 6.40
N ALA A 52 14.52 -4.40 7.30
CA ALA A 52 15.11 -5.68 6.94
C ALA A 52 14.03 -6.71 6.53
N SER A 53 14.43 -7.73 5.79
CA SER A 53 13.53 -8.86 5.52
C SER A 53 13.08 -9.54 6.81
N GLY A 54 11.77 -9.80 6.95
CA GLY A 54 11.18 -10.40 8.15
C GLY A 54 11.06 -9.46 9.35
N GLU A 55 11.44 -8.18 9.22
CA GLU A 55 11.32 -7.19 10.29
C GLU A 55 9.90 -6.62 10.38
N THR A 56 9.43 -6.37 11.60
CA THR A 56 8.25 -5.53 11.85
C THR A 56 8.70 -4.13 12.23
N PHE A 57 8.44 -3.16 11.36
CA PHE A 57 8.82 -1.76 11.56
C PHE A 57 7.61 -0.91 11.97
N GLY A 58 7.69 -0.26 13.13
CA GLY A 58 6.65 0.62 13.66
C GLY A 58 6.90 2.10 13.34
N LEU A 59 5.94 2.75 12.67
CA LEU A 59 5.96 4.18 12.37
C LEU A 59 4.96 4.92 13.27
N VAL A 60 5.45 5.68 14.25
CA VAL A 60 4.65 6.41 15.23
C VAL A 60 4.79 7.92 15.07
N GLY A 61 3.78 8.65 15.51
CA GLY A 61 3.75 10.10 15.49
C GLY A 61 2.32 10.64 15.56
N GLU A 62 2.16 11.95 15.73
CA GLU A 62 0.88 12.64 15.82
C GLU A 62 0.05 12.51 14.54
N SER A 63 -1.27 12.77 14.65
CA SER A 63 -2.13 12.83 13.47
C SER A 63 -1.66 13.96 12.53
N GLY A 64 -1.59 13.65 11.22
CA GLY A 64 -1.15 14.63 10.22
C GLY A 64 0.36 14.78 10.06
N CYS A 65 1.22 14.09 10.84
CA CYS A 65 2.68 14.23 10.73
C CYS A 65 3.32 13.53 9.49
N GLY A 66 2.52 13.02 8.55
CA GLY A 66 3.02 12.47 7.29
C GLY A 66 3.16 10.95 7.23
N LYS A 67 2.81 10.16 8.27
CA LYS A 67 2.94 8.68 8.28
C LYS A 67 2.28 8.01 7.08
N THR A 68 1.03 8.34 6.83
CA THR A 68 0.26 7.77 5.71
C THR A 68 0.87 8.18 4.35
N THR A 69 1.37 9.41 4.25
CA THR A 69 2.04 9.90 3.04
C THR A 69 3.33 9.14 2.80
N LEU A 70 4.14 8.93 3.85
CA LEU A 70 5.37 8.15 3.76
C LEU A 70 5.11 6.71 3.31
N GLY A 71 4.17 6.00 3.96
CA GLY A 71 3.80 4.65 3.56
C GLY A 71 3.29 4.55 2.12
N ARG A 72 2.47 5.52 1.68
CA ARG A 72 2.02 5.57 0.29
C ARG A 72 3.13 5.88 -0.72
N MET A 73 4.14 6.65 -0.33
CA MET A 73 5.32 6.87 -1.18
C MET A 73 6.20 5.62 -1.29
N ILE A 74 6.41 4.90 -0.19
CA ILE A 74 7.14 3.63 -0.19
C ILE A 74 6.49 2.63 -1.16
N LEU A 75 5.16 2.58 -1.20
CA LEU A 75 4.40 1.74 -2.12
C LEU A 75 4.24 2.37 -3.53
N ARG A 76 4.82 3.53 -3.80
CA ARG A 76 4.64 4.25 -5.07
C ARG A 76 3.17 4.49 -5.46
N LEU A 77 2.28 4.63 -4.44
CA LEU A 77 0.90 5.12 -4.63
C LEU A 77 0.87 6.65 -4.75
N ILE A 78 1.87 7.32 -4.18
CA ILE A 78 2.12 8.76 -4.32
C ILE A 78 3.57 8.91 -4.81
N GLU A 79 3.76 9.67 -5.88
CA GLU A 79 5.09 10.00 -6.37
C GLU A 79 5.80 10.92 -5.40
N PRO A 80 7.05 10.64 -5.00
CA PRO A 80 7.86 11.55 -4.20
C PRO A 80 8.21 12.81 -5.00
N THR A 81 8.49 13.91 -4.29
CA THR A 81 9.04 15.12 -4.90
C THR A 81 10.55 14.96 -5.17
N SER A 82 11.25 14.27 -4.28
CA SER A 82 12.65 13.88 -4.42
C SER A 82 12.99 12.74 -3.46
N GLY A 83 14.20 12.20 -3.57
CA GLY A 83 14.67 11.04 -2.82
C GLY A 83 14.40 9.74 -3.56
N LYS A 84 14.73 8.61 -2.92
CA LYS A 84 14.66 7.28 -3.52
C LYS A 84 14.00 6.28 -2.58
N VAL A 85 13.36 5.28 -3.18
CA VAL A 85 12.87 4.09 -2.49
C VAL A 85 13.47 2.88 -3.19
N MET A 86 14.24 2.10 -2.44
CA MET A 86 14.76 0.81 -2.87
C MET A 86 13.87 -0.30 -2.31
N PHE A 87 13.53 -1.27 -3.12
CA PHE A 87 12.81 -2.47 -2.75
C PHE A 87 13.57 -3.68 -3.30
N ASP A 88 13.98 -4.58 -2.42
CA ASP A 88 14.80 -5.75 -2.76
C ASP A 88 16.00 -5.39 -3.66
N GLY A 89 16.74 -4.34 -3.25
CA GLY A 89 17.92 -3.82 -3.96
C GLY A 89 17.63 -3.08 -5.27
N LYS A 90 16.35 -2.91 -5.68
CA LYS A 90 15.96 -2.20 -6.91
C LYS A 90 15.41 -0.81 -6.59
N ASP A 91 15.88 0.22 -7.29
CA ASP A 91 15.29 1.56 -7.21
C ASP A 91 13.91 1.57 -7.88
N ILE A 92 12.86 1.48 -7.05
CA ILE A 92 11.50 1.51 -7.55
C ILE A 92 11.01 2.93 -7.87
N THR A 93 11.72 3.97 -7.45
CA THR A 93 11.38 5.37 -7.75
C THR A 93 11.58 5.68 -9.22
N ALA A 94 12.60 5.07 -9.84
CA ALA A 94 12.93 5.27 -11.24
C ALA A 94 12.10 4.40 -12.21
N ILE A 95 11.34 3.41 -11.69
CA ILE A 95 10.55 2.52 -12.55
C ILE A 95 9.35 3.27 -13.15
N GLU A 96 9.13 3.13 -14.45
CA GLU A 96 7.93 3.63 -15.13
C GLU A 96 6.65 2.99 -14.57
N LYS A 97 5.55 3.73 -14.53
CA LYS A 97 4.28 3.27 -13.92
C LYS A 97 3.78 1.94 -14.46
N ASP A 98 3.93 1.72 -15.75
CA ASP A 98 3.46 0.49 -16.41
C ASP A 98 4.33 -0.73 -16.05
N LYS A 99 5.59 -0.49 -15.69
CA LYS A 99 6.54 -1.52 -15.25
C LYS A 99 6.46 -1.81 -13.75
N MET A 100 5.61 -1.11 -13.00
CA MET A 100 5.40 -1.34 -11.56
C MET A 100 4.55 -2.57 -11.24
N LYS A 101 3.87 -3.20 -12.22
CA LYS A 101 3.02 -4.37 -12.00
C LYS A 101 3.70 -5.52 -11.22
N PRO A 102 4.91 -5.96 -11.58
CA PRO A 102 5.61 -7.02 -10.83
C PRO A 102 5.89 -6.64 -9.37
N VAL A 103 6.34 -5.40 -9.15
CA VAL A 103 6.65 -4.88 -7.81
C VAL A 103 5.39 -4.84 -6.95
N ARG A 104 4.26 -4.42 -7.49
CA ARG A 104 2.96 -4.37 -6.76
C ARG A 104 2.43 -5.73 -6.34
N ARG A 105 2.86 -6.82 -6.97
CA ARG A 105 2.54 -8.18 -6.50
C ARG A 105 3.23 -8.52 -5.19
N GLU A 106 4.42 -7.97 -4.97
CA GLU A 106 5.26 -8.26 -3.81
C GLU A 106 5.03 -7.26 -2.67
N MET A 107 4.40 -6.11 -2.95
CA MET A 107 4.09 -5.07 -1.98
C MET A 107 2.59 -4.92 -1.83
N GLN A 108 2.06 -5.14 -0.63
CA GLN A 108 0.64 -5.06 -0.33
C GLN A 108 0.35 -4.02 0.73
N ILE A 109 -0.86 -3.46 0.71
CA ILE A 109 -1.34 -2.51 1.70
C ILE A 109 -2.67 -2.99 2.28
N VAL A 110 -2.79 -2.92 3.60
CA VAL A 110 -4.04 -3.13 4.31
C VAL A 110 -4.51 -1.78 4.83
N PHE A 111 -5.69 -1.35 4.39
CA PHE A 111 -6.25 -0.06 4.78
C PHE A 111 -6.95 -0.14 6.14
N GLN A 112 -6.93 0.97 6.85
CA GLN A 112 -7.54 1.10 8.17
C GLN A 112 -9.08 0.94 8.14
N ASN A 113 -9.72 1.33 7.05
CA ASN A 113 -11.15 1.16 6.83
C ASN A 113 -11.39 0.21 5.64
N PRO A 114 -11.74 -1.05 5.89
CA PRO A 114 -11.94 -2.04 4.84
C PRO A 114 -13.12 -1.72 3.92
N LEU A 115 -14.20 -1.16 4.46
CA LEU A 115 -15.39 -0.81 3.67
C LEU A 115 -15.10 0.22 2.58
N SER A 116 -14.20 1.18 2.85
CA SER A 116 -13.79 2.18 1.87
C SER A 116 -12.85 1.63 0.80
N SER A 117 -12.29 0.44 1.00
CA SER A 117 -11.35 -0.20 0.08
C SER A 117 -12.05 -1.10 -0.93
N LEU A 118 -13.22 -1.62 -0.58
CA LEU A 118 -14.01 -2.48 -1.45
C LEU A 118 -14.93 -1.65 -2.35
N SER A 119 -14.94 -1.95 -3.64
CA SER A 119 -15.87 -1.32 -4.57
C SER A 119 -17.32 -1.72 -4.24
N PRO A 120 -18.22 -0.77 -3.89
CA PRO A 120 -19.59 -1.10 -3.55
C PRO A 120 -20.43 -1.60 -4.73
N ARG A 121 -19.89 -1.47 -5.95
CA ARG A 121 -20.56 -1.86 -7.21
C ARG A 121 -20.17 -3.24 -7.70
N LEU A 122 -19.14 -3.85 -7.10
CA LEU A 122 -18.65 -5.17 -7.47
C LEU A 122 -19.08 -6.21 -6.43
N ARG A 123 -19.35 -7.42 -6.90
CA ARG A 123 -19.57 -8.58 -6.02
C ARG A 123 -18.26 -9.03 -5.40
N VAL A 124 -18.34 -9.72 -4.27
CA VAL A 124 -17.17 -10.26 -3.57
C VAL A 124 -16.32 -11.12 -4.49
N GLU A 125 -16.93 -11.99 -5.29
CA GLU A 125 -16.22 -12.79 -6.30
C GLU A 125 -15.38 -11.90 -7.23
N GLN A 126 -15.96 -10.82 -7.73
CA GLN A 126 -15.29 -9.91 -8.68
C GLN A 126 -14.13 -9.16 -8.01
N ILE A 127 -14.31 -8.73 -6.76
CA ILE A 127 -13.28 -8.02 -5.99
C ILE A 127 -12.06 -8.91 -5.77
N ILE A 128 -12.27 -10.17 -5.36
CA ILE A 128 -11.19 -11.13 -5.12
C ILE A 128 -10.55 -11.60 -6.43
N ALA A 129 -11.34 -11.74 -7.50
CA ALA A 129 -10.84 -12.14 -8.81
C ALA A 129 -10.02 -11.06 -9.52
N GLU A 130 -10.24 -9.77 -9.19
CA GLU A 130 -9.59 -8.65 -9.86
C GLU A 130 -8.06 -8.74 -9.85
N PRO A 131 -7.37 -8.93 -8.72
CA PRO A 131 -5.91 -9.05 -8.71
C PRO A 131 -5.43 -10.30 -9.45
N LEU A 132 -6.13 -11.43 -9.38
CA LEU A 132 -5.77 -12.66 -10.10
C LEU A 132 -5.81 -12.44 -11.61
N THR A 133 -6.84 -11.74 -12.07
CA THR A 133 -7.03 -11.41 -13.49
C THR A 133 -6.04 -10.35 -13.96
N THR A 134 -5.90 -9.27 -13.19
CA THR A 134 -5.04 -8.13 -13.55
C THR A 134 -3.57 -8.51 -13.66
N HIS A 135 -3.12 -9.39 -12.80
CA HIS A 135 -1.75 -9.88 -12.79
C HIS A 135 -1.52 -11.14 -13.64
N GLY A 136 -2.58 -11.72 -14.21
CA GLY A 136 -2.49 -12.93 -15.02
C GLY A 136 -1.91 -14.12 -14.25
N VAL A 137 -2.32 -14.27 -12.99
CA VAL A 137 -1.76 -15.27 -12.08
C VAL A 137 -2.21 -16.68 -12.45
N LEU A 138 -3.44 -16.80 -12.96
CA LEU A 138 -4.09 -18.07 -13.28
C LEU A 138 -4.84 -17.99 -14.62
N PRO A 139 -5.05 -19.12 -15.31
CA PRO A 139 -6.03 -19.27 -16.39
C PRO A 139 -7.43 -18.84 -15.94
N LYS A 140 -8.26 -18.37 -16.87
CA LYS A 140 -9.60 -17.83 -16.54
C LYS A 140 -10.52 -18.84 -15.87
N ASP A 141 -10.44 -20.09 -16.27
CA ASP A 141 -11.23 -21.21 -15.73
C ASP A 141 -10.82 -21.59 -14.30
N GLU A 142 -9.61 -21.29 -13.89
CA GLU A 142 -9.11 -21.55 -12.54
C GLU A 142 -9.36 -20.41 -11.55
N ILE A 143 -9.72 -19.19 -12.01
CA ILE A 143 -9.92 -18.02 -11.15
C ILE A 143 -11.06 -18.26 -10.15
N ARG A 144 -12.25 -18.70 -10.60
CA ARG A 144 -13.39 -18.90 -9.73
C ARG A 144 -13.16 -19.99 -8.67
N PRO A 145 -12.62 -21.17 -8.99
CA PRO A 145 -12.20 -22.14 -7.98
C PRO A 145 -11.26 -21.53 -6.93
N ARG A 146 -10.27 -20.76 -7.36
CA ARG A 146 -9.31 -20.10 -6.47
C ARG A 146 -9.95 -19.07 -5.55
N VAL A 147 -10.89 -18.27 -6.06
CA VAL A 147 -11.68 -17.32 -5.24
C VAL A 147 -12.45 -18.03 -4.14
N VAL A 148 -13.05 -19.19 -4.45
CA VAL A 148 -13.76 -20.02 -3.45
C VAL A 148 -12.81 -20.49 -2.35
N GLU A 149 -11.65 -21.02 -2.71
CA GLU A 149 -10.64 -21.45 -1.74
C GLU A 149 -10.19 -20.32 -0.82
N LEU A 150 -9.93 -19.13 -1.40
CA LEU A 150 -9.50 -17.94 -0.64
C LEU A 150 -10.59 -17.53 0.37
N LEU A 151 -11.86 -17.53 -0.01
CA LEU A 151 -12.97 -17.24 0.89
C LEU A 151 -13.06 -18.27 2.03
N GLU A 152 -12.93 -19.55 1.71
CA GLU A 152 -12.96 -20.63 2.70
C GLU A 152 -11.79 -20.52 3.70
N GLN A 153 -10.59 -20.14 3.24
CA GLN A 153 -9.42 -19.90 4.10
C GLN A 153 -9.64 -18.81 5.15
N VAL A 154 -10.45 -17.80 4.84
CA VAL A 154 -10.79 -16.72 5.78
C VAL A 154 -12.13 -16.96 6.51
N GLY A 155 -12.69 -18.19 6.42
CA GLY A 155 -13.92 -18.59 7.09
C GLY A 155 -15.18 -17.95 6.50
N LEU A 156 -15.15 -17.60 5.21
CA LEU A 156 -16.31 -17.17 4.44
C LEU A 156 -16.73 -18.31 3.48
N GLY A 157 -18.03 -18.66 3.49
CA GLY A 157 -18.52 -19.70 2.59
C GLY A 157 -18.90 -19.17 1.21
N ARG A 158 -19.20 -20.11 0.29
CA ARG A 158 -19.60 -19.83 -1.11
C ARG A 158 -20.80 -18.89 -1.25
N GLN A 159 -21.68 -18.83 -0.25
CA GLN A 159 -22.83 -17.92 -0.22
C GLN A 159 -22.46 -16.43 -0.20
N HIS A 160 -21.18 -16.10 0.01
CA HIS A 160 -20.69 -14.72 -0.03
C HIS A 160 -20.21 -14.28 -1.41
N LEU A 161 -20.00 -15.20 -2.37
CA LEU A 161 -19.50 -14.89 -3.71
C LEU A 161 -20.34 -13.82 -4.44
N ASP A 162 -21.65 -14.00 -4.39
CA ASP A 162 -22.60 -13.15 -5.11
C ASP A 162 -23.03 -11.90 -4.34
N ARG A 163 -22.59 -11.75 -3.09
CA ARG A 163 -22.92 -10.59 -2.25
C ARG A 163 -22.12 -9.35 -2.65
N PHE A 164 -22.71 -8.21 -2.41
CA PHE A 164 -22.04 -6.92 -2.46
C PHE A 164 -21.50 -6.55 -1.07
N PRO A 165 -20.46 -5.70 -0.96
CA PRO A 165 -19.91 -5.27 0.33
C PRO A 165 -20.93 -4.70 1.32
N HIS A 166 -21.96 -3.99 0.84
CA HIS A 166 -23.02 -3.43 1.69
C HIS A 166 -23.99 -4.48 2.26
N GLU A 167 -23.97 -5.71 1.75
CA GLU A 167 -24.77 -6.84 2.25
C GLU A 167 -24.00 -7.69 3.27
N MET A 168 -22.79 -7.26 3.63
CA MET A 168 -21.88 -7.97 4.52
C MET A 168 -21.64 -7.19 5.81
N SER A 169 -21.36 -7.91 6.90
CA SER A 169 -20.91 -7.24 8.13
C SER A 169 -19.52 -6.66 7.97
N GLY A 170 -19.17 -5.64 8.79
CA GLY A 170 -17.84 -5.03 8.76
C GLY A 170 -16.72 -6.05 8.94
N GLY A 171 -16.88 -7.01 9.86
CA GLY A 171 -15.91 -8.08 10.07
C GLY A 171 -15.81 -9.09 8.91
N GLN A 172 -16.88 -9.26 8.12
CA GLN A 172 -16.82 -10.04 6.89
C GLN A 172 -16.09 -9.27 5.78
N CYS A 173 -16.34 -7.97 5.64
CA CYS A 173 -15.62 -7.13 4.69
C CYS A 173 -14.11 -7.01 4.97
N GLN A 174 -13.70 -7.11 6.26
CA GLN A 174 -12.28 -7.15 6.62
C GLN A 174 -11.57 -8.42 6.15
N ARG A 175 -12.31 -9.49 5.92
CA ARG A 175 -11.76 -10.78 5.49
C ARG A 175 -11.76 -10.94 3.96
N VAL A 176 -12.44 -10.08 3.24
CA VAL A 176 -12.42 -9.95 1.79
C VAL A 176 -11.27 -9.07 1.34
#